data_2a496b0dca81ab4c2328d66a613bbbb2
#
_entry.id   2a496b0dca81ab4c2328d66a613bbbb2
#
_cell.length_a   1.000
_cell.length_b   1.000
_cell.length_c   1.000
_cell.angle_alpha   90.00
_cell.angle_beta   90.00
_cell.angle_gamma   90.00
#
_symmetry.space_group_name_H-M   'P 1'
#
loop_
_entity.id
_entity.type
_entity.pdbx_description
1 polymer ?
#
loop_
_entity_poly.entity_id
_entity_poly.type
_entity_poly.pdbx_seq_one_letter_code
_entity_poly.pdbx_strand_id
1 'polypeptide(L)'
;MQDKYTLSIKTFDVGPMSNIIYLIWDRKTKEAALVDPAWDLKDVFRFIKSNNLILKKILLTHSHHDHVNSIDLLLERYDLPIYINKKEAEFWNKEYDNLITTYSEDTINLGKSQISSIHTPGHTPGSCCYSFDNNLIAGDTLFVFGCGRCDLHGGNPEEMYNSLKKLKANLDKTTVILPGHNYSIKRQSTLNEEIVGNPFFSFNNLRDFVKYRMYDHDKVREEPYSPISKF
;
A
#
# COMPACT_ATOMS: atom_id res chain seq x y z
N MET A 1 -5.20 30.07 8.26
CA MET A 1 -5.27 28.65 8.63
C MET A 1 -4.08 27.95 7.99
N GLN A 2 -3.17 27.37 8.76
CA GLN A 2 -2.11 26.53 8.17
C GLN A 2 -2.79 25.33 7.52
N ASP A 3 -2.41 25.02 6.27
CA ASP A 3 -2.91 23.85 5.54
C ASP A 3 -2.64 22.59 6.39
N LYS A 4 -3.69 21.91 6.81
CA LYS A 4 -3.61 20.75 7.70
C LYS A 4 -2.81 19.59 7.04
N TYR A 5 -2.77 19.56 5.71
CA TYR A 5 -2.12 18.52 4.92
C TYR A 5 -0.88 19.09 4.22
N THR A 6 0.24 18.42 4.40
CA THR A 6 1.54 18.85 3.85
C THR A 6 1.88 18.14 2.55
N LEU A 7 1.35 16.95 2.35
CA LEU A 7 1.53 16.14 1.15
C LEU A 7 0.31 16.22 0.22
N SER A 8 0.56 16.06 -1.05
CA SER A 8 -0.47 15.81 -2.07
C SER A 8 -0.27 14.44 -2.65
N ILE A 9 -1.35 13.86 -3.20
CA ILE A 9 -1.34 12.52 -3.80
C ILE A 9 -2.03 12.54 -5.16
N LYS A 10 -1.50 11.77 -6.09
CA LYS A 10 -2.12 11.43 -7.38
C LYS A 10 -2.12 9.93 -7.56
N THR A 11 -3.25 9.40 -7.91
CA THR A 11 -3.51 7.97 -8.15
C THR A 11 -3.48 7.70 -9.65
N PHE A 12 -2.87 6.56 -10.03
CA PHE A 12 -2.88 6.06 -11.42
C PHE A 12 -3.33 4.60 -11.43
N ASP A 13 -4.29 4.26 -12.28
CA ASP A 13 -4.65 2.88 -12.57
C ASP A 13 -3.72 2.36 -13.65
N VAL A 14 -3.12 1.22 -13.44
CA VAL A 14 -2.13 0.64 -14.34
C VAL A 14 -2.31 -0.89 -14.47
N GLY A 15 -1.87 -1.40 -15.61
CA GLY A 15 -1.77 -2.83 -15.85
C GLY A 15 -3.09 -3.61 -15.90
N PRO A 16 -3.00 -4.91 -16.20
CA PRO A 16 -4.17 -5.77 -16.39
C PRO A 16 -4.76 -6.30 -15.07
N MET A 17 -4.07 -6.11 -13.94
CA MET A 17 -4.50 -6.60 -12.63
C MET A 17 -5.18 -5.52 -11.78
N SER A 18 -5.61 -4.40 -12.42
CA SER A 18 -6.23 -3.26 -11.73
C SER A 18 -5.35 -2.65 -10.64
N ASN A 19 -4.02 -2.66 -10.84
CA ASN A 19 -3.09 -2.06 -9.90
C ASN A 19 -3.31 -0.55 -9.77
N ILE A 20 -3.10 -0.05 -8.57
CA ILE A 20 -3.10 1.37 -8.26
C ILE A 20 -1.72 1.75 -7.78
N ILE A 21 -1.06 2.67 -8.49
CA ILE A 21 0.19 3.27 -8.06
C ILE A 21 -0.03 4.70 -7.61
N TYR A 22 0.80 5.18 -6.68
CA TYR A 22 0.61 6.47 -6.05
C TYR A 22 1.84 7.35 -6.22
N LEU A 23 1.65 8.55 -6.73
CA LEU A 23 2.65 9.62 -6.68
C LEU A 23 2.27 10.57 -5.55
N ILE A 24 3.13 10.69 -4.56
CA ILE A 24 2.97 11.61 -3.42
C ILE A 24 4.05 12.68 -3.49
N TRP A 25 3.73 13.92 -3.12
CA TRP A 25 4.73 15.00 -3.14
C TRP A 25 4.49 16.05 -2.06
N ASP A 26 5.58 16.59 -1.56
CA ASP A 26 5.54 17.75 -0.67
C ASP A 26 5.10 19.00 -1.45
N ARG A 27 4.07 19.67 -0.96
CA ARG A 27 3.46 20.82 -1.65
C ARG A 27 4.40 22.00 -1.76
N LYS A 28 5.33 22.17 -0.82
CA LYS A 28 6.25 23.31 -0.73
C LYS A 28 7.51 23.08 -1.57
N THR A 29 8.12 21.90 -1.46
CA THR A 29 9.39 21.61 -2.13
C THR A 29 9.23 20.99 -3.50
N LYS A 30 8.03 20.45 -3.82
CA LYS A 30 7.75 19.67 -5.05
C LYS A 30 8.54 18.34 -5.12
N GLU A 31 9.22 17.95 -4.07
CA GLU A 31 9.84 16.63 -4.00
C GLU A 31 8.77 15.57 -3.94
N ALA A 32 8.93 14.53 -4.77
CA ALA A 32 7.95 13.48 -4.95
C ALA A 32 8.53 12.09 -4.67
N ALA A 33 7.67 11.17 -4.25
CA ALA A 33 7.94 9.73 -4.15
C ALA A 33 6.90 8.96 -4.97
N LEU A 34 7.35 7.92 -5.68
CA LEU A 34 6.47 7.00 -6.39
C LEU A 34 6.36 5.70 -5.60
N VAL A 35 5.13 5.27 -5.34
CA VAL A 35 4.85 4.05 -4.58
C VAL A 35 4.45 2.95 -5.56
N ASP A 36 5.09 1.78 -5.43
CA ASP A 36 4.86 0.56 -6.20
C ASP A 36 4.89 0.79 -7.71
N PRO A 37 6.05 1.24 -8.28
CA PRO A 37 6.16 1.54 -9.71
C PRO A 37 5.99 0.29 -10.56
N ALA A 38 4.86 0.20 -11.24
CA ALA A 38 4.51 -0.95 -12.04
C ALA A 38 3.90 -0.57 -13.39
N TRP A 39 4.04 -1.46 -14.35
CA TRP A 39 3.42 -1.38 -15.69
C TRP A 39 3.83 -0.13 -16.48
N ASP A 40 2.88 0.53 -17.14
CA ASP A 40 3.16 1.72 -17.96
C ASP A 40 3.19 3.00 -17.11
N LEU A 41 4.34 3.65 -17.04
CA LEU A 41 4.56 4.88 -16.28
C LEU A 41 4.43 6.18 -17.13
N LYS A 42 3.94 6.09 -18.39
CA LYS A 42 3.86 7.27 -19.28
C LYS A 42 3.05 8.42 -18.68
N ASP A 43 1.91 8.10 -18.07
CA ASP A 43 1.05 9.11 -17.45
C ASP A 43 1.67 9.68 -16.17
N VAL A 44 2.41 8.86 -15.42
CA VAL A 44 3.19 9.32 -14.26
C VAL A 44 4.24 10.33 -14.71
N PHE A 45 5.05 10.01 -15.72
CA PHE A 45 6.07 10.93 -16.24
C PHE A 45 5.48 12.22 -16.79
N ARG A 46 4.34 12.13 -17.51
CA ARG A 46 3.63 13.30 -18.01
C ARG A 46 3.16 14.19 -16.86
N PHE A 47 2.60 13.59 -15.82
CA PHE A 47 2.12 14.31 -14.64
C PHE A 47 3.27 14.98 -13.87
N ILE A 48 4.37 14.26 -13.63
CA ILE A 48 5.59 14.81 -13.00
C ILE A 48 6.08 16.05 -13.75
N LYS A 49 6.22 15.95 -15.07
CA LYS A 49 6.68 17.05 -15.93
C LYS A 49 5.71 18.24 -15.89
N SER A 50 4.40 18.00 -16.05
CA SER A 50 3.39 19.06 -16.10
C SER A 50 3.22 19.83 -14.80
N ASN A 51 3.58 19.23 -13.67
CA ASN A 51 3.47 19.84 -12.34
C ASN A 51 4.82 20.28 -11.75
N ASN A 52 5.90 20.19 -12.54
CA ASN A 52 7.27 20.52 -12.12
C ASN A 52 7.67 19.78 -10.84
N LEU A 53 7.30 18.49 -10.71
CA LEU A 53 7.66 17.67 -9.58
C LEU A 53 9.07 17.12 -9.73
N ILE A 54 9.75 16.92 -8.61
CA ILE A 54 11.11 16.41 -8.54
C ILE A 54 11.05 15.02 -7.90
N LEU A 55 11.04 13.97 -8.73
CA LEU A 55 11.03 12.60 -8.22
C LEU A 55 12.33 12.31 -7.47
N LYS A 56 12.23 11.88 -6.21
CA LYS A 56 13.33 11.70 -5.29
C LYS A 56 13.44 10.30 -4.70
N LYS A 57 12.36 9.52 -4.72
CA LYS A 57 12.30 8.24 -4.01
C LYS A 57 11.33 7.28 -4.67
N ILE A 58 11.64 5.99 -4.52
CA ILE A 58 10.71 4.88 -4.74
C ILE A 58 10.37 4.30 -3.38
N LEU A 59 9.09 4.04 -3.11
CA LEU A 59 8.61 3.37 -1.91
C LEU A 59 7.92 2.08 -2.33
N LEU A 60 8.30 0.94 -1.74
CA LEU A 60 7.70 -0.35 -2.05
C LEU A 60 6.89 -0.85 -0.85
N THR A 61 5.61 -1.15 -1.10
CA THR A 61 4.77 -1.80 -0.08
C THR A 61 5.14 -3.27 0.07
N HIS A 62 5.45 -3.94 -1.03
CA HIS A 62 5.94 -5.32 -1.10
C HIS A 62 6.57 -5.61 -2.47
N SER A 63 7.06 -6.82 -2.70
CA SER A 63 7.91 -7.15 -3.84
C SER A 63 7.26 -8.03 -4.92
N HIS A 64 5.95 -8.23 -4.91
CA HIS A 64 5.30 -8.95 -6.00
C HIS A 64 5.52 -8.23 -7.33
N HIS A 65 5.65 -9.04 -8.39
CA HIS A 65 6.06 -8.58 -9.72
C HIS A 65 5.23 -7.39 -10.23
N ASP A 66 3.95 -7.40 -10.00
CA ASP A 66 3.01 -6.37 -10.44
C ASP A 66 3.06 -5.06 -9.62
N HIS A 67 3.94 -4.98 -8.59
CA HIS A 67 4.24 -3.77 -7.83
C HIS A 67 5.66 -3.22 -8.08
N VAL A 68 6.53 -4.01 -8.74
CA VAL A 68 7.95 -3.66 -8.88
C VAL A 68 8.46 -3.72 -10.31
N ASN A 69 7.64 -4.14 -11.29
CA ASN A 69 8.11 -4.47 -12.63
C ASN A 69 8.54 -3.27 -13.50
N SER A 70 8.40 -2.05 -12.99
CA SER A 70 8.88 -0.83 -13.67
C SER A 70 10.02 -0.11 -12.93
N ILE A 71 10.61 -0.74 -11.91
CA ILE A 71 11.73 -0.15 -11.17
C ILE A 71 12.92 0.09 -12.10
N ASP A 72 13.32 -0.92 -12.88
CA ASP A 72 14.49 -0.82 -13.76
C ASP A 72 14.31 0.33 -14.78
N LEU A 73 13.10 0.50 -15.34
CA LEU A 73 12.75 1.61 -16.23
C LEU A 73 12.90 2.99 -15.55
N LEU A 74 12.59 3.07 -14.25
CA LEU A 74 12.81 4.32 -13.49
C LEU A 74 14.29 4.58 -13.26
N LEU A 75 15.05 3.55 -12.90
CA LEU A 75 16.48 3.67 -12.60
C LEU A 75 17.32 3.99 -13.85
N GLU A 76 16.87 3.62 -15.05
CA GLU A 76 17.47 4.08 -16.30
C GLU A 76 17.41 5.60 -16.50
N ARG A 77 16.46 6.28 -15.84
CA ARG A 77 16.19 7.71 -16.02
C ARG A 77 16.57 8.57 -14.82
N TYR A 78 16.55 7.98 -13.64
CA TYR A 78 16.70 8.68 -12.37
C TYR A 78 17.59 7.85 -11.43
N ASP A 79 18.50 8.51 -10.75
CA ASP A 79 19.20 7.92 -9.61
C ASP A 79 18.34 8.09 -8.36
N LEU A 80 17.58 7.04 -7.99
CA LEU A 80 16.58 7.09 -6.92
C LEU A 80 16.84 6.03 -5.86
N PRO A 81 16.84 6.39 -4.58
CA PRO A 81 16.80 5.42 -3.51
C PRO A 81 15.45 4.66 -3.50
N ILE A 82 15.53 3.36 -3.28
CA ILE A 82 14.39 2.44 -3.16
C ILE A 82 14.22 2.09 -1.69
N TYR A 83 13.12 2.51 -1.10
CA TYR A 83 12.75 2.19 0.28
C TYR A 83 11.88 0.94 0.32
N ILE A 84 12.26 -0.04 1.13
CA ILE A 84 11.57 -1.30 1.27
C ILE A 84 11.73 -1.81 2.71
N ASN A 85 10.74 -2.54 3.24
CA ASN A 85 10.92 -3.16 4.55
C ASN A 85 12.06 -4.19 4.51
N LYS A 86 12.86 -4.27 5.58
CA LYS A 86 14.02 -5.19 5.64
C LYS A 86 13.64 -6.63 5.37
N LYS A 87 12.55 -7.14 5.97
CA LYS A 87 12.09 -8.50 5.73
C LYS A 87 11.64 -8.72 4.29
N GLU A 88 11.11 -7.70 3.64
CA GLU A 88 10.74 -7.77 2.24
C GLU A 88 11.96 -7.77 1.32
N ALA A 89 12.98 -6.99 1.63
CA ALA A 89 14.26 -7.02 0.90
C ALA A 89 14.91 -8.41 0.96
N GLU A 90 14.93 -9.02 2.15
CA GLU A 90 15.42 -10.39 2.37
C GLU A 90 14.59 -11.44 1.61
N PHE A 91 13.26 -11.28 1.58
CA PHE A 91 12.34 -12.16 0.89
C PHE A 91 12.44 -12.03 -0.64
N TRP A 92 12.51 -10.79 -1.14
CA TRP A 92 12.62 -10.49 -2.57
C TRP A 92 13.96 -10.98 -3.14
N ASN A 93 15.02 -10.93 -2.34
CA ASN A 93 16.36 -11.38 -2.69
C ASN A 93 16.88 -10.77 -4.00
N LYS A 94 16.56 -9.48 -4.24
CA LYS A 94 17.02 -8.70 -5.39
C LYS A 94 17.93 -7.59 -4.89
N GLU A 95 19.06 -7.42 -5.54
CA GLU A 95 20.08 -6.43 -5.17
C GLU A 95 19.93 -5.17 -6.04
N TYR A 96 19.93 -4.02 -5.38
CA TYR A 96 20.08 -2.69 -5.99
C TYR A 96 21.03 -1.88 -5.14
N ASP A 97 21.97 -1.18 -5.75
CA ASP A 97 22.99 -0.37 -5.05
C ASP A 97 22.39 0.73 -4.18
N ASN A 98 21.18 1.20 -4.53
CA ASN A 98 20.47 2.28 -3.88
C ASN A 98 19.28 1.79 -3.03
N LEU A 99 19.27 0.51 -2.63
CA LEU A 99 18.25 -0.06 -1.75
C LEU A 99 18.44 0.43 -0.31
N ILE A 100 17.38 0.97 0.28
CA ILE A 100 17.34 1.42 1.67
C ILE A 100 16.29 0.60 2.42
N THR A 101 16.74 -0.16 3.41
CA THR A 101 15.82 -0.96 4.22
C THR A 101 15.20 -0.13 5.34
N THR A 102 13.89 -0.32 5.54
CA THR A 102 13.12 0.30 6.62
C THR A 102 12.61 -0.74 7.62
N TYR A 103 12.30 -0.27 8.81
CA TYR A 103 11.62 -1.02 9.87
C TYR A 103 10.24 -0.43 10.12
N SER A 104 9.45 -1.10 10.98
CA SER A 104 8.17 -0.55 11.40
C SER A 104 8.39 0.75 12.16
N GLU A 105 7.56 1.75 11.84
CA GLU A 105 7.56 3.09 12.44
C GLU A 105 8.73 3.98 12.01
N ASP A 106 9.58 3.52 11.08
CA ASP A 106 10.58 4.39 10.48
C ASP A 106 9.92 5.55 9.75
N THR A 107 10.57 6.70 9.85
CA THR A 107 10.12 7.93 9.20
C THR A 107 10.97 8.21 7.96
N ILE A 108 10.32 8.36 6.82
CA ILE A 108 10.93 8.72 5.54
C ILE A 108 10.62 10.20 5.28
N ASN A 109 11.67 11.03 5.20
CA ASN A 109 11.49 12.44 4.85
C ASN A 109 11.20 12.62 3.36
N LEU A 110 10.24 13.45 3.01
CA LEU A 110 9.92 13.86 1.64
C LEU A 110 9.76 15.39 1.63
N GLY A 111 10.76 16.10 1.16
CA GLY A 111 10.84 17.55 1.29
C GLY A 111 10.84 17.98 2.76
N LYS A 112 9.81 18.74 3.15
CA LYS A 112 9.58 19.17 4.54
C LYS A 112 8.55 18.31 5.28
N SER A 113 8.04 17.28 4.62
CA SER A 113 7.02 16.38 5.12
C SER A 113 7.60 15.03 5.49
N GLN A 114 6.82 14.22 6.20
CA GLN A 114 7.23 12.91 6.67
C GLN A 114 6.19 11.85 6.31
N ILE A 115 6.68 10.64 6.02
CA ILE A 115 5.91 9.44 5.73
C ILE A 115 6.37 8.37 6.72
N SER A 116 5.44 7.73 7.42
CA SER A 116 5.76 6.62 8.33
C SER A 116 5.57 5.28 7.64
N SER A 117 6.54 4.38 7.79
CA SER A 117 6.45 2.99 7.36
C SER A 117 5.84 2.14 8.47
N ILE A 118 4.80 1.38 8.17
CA ILE A 118 4.13 0.50 9.12
C ILE A 118 4.27 -0.93 8.60
N HIS A 119 5.06 -1.77 9.27
CA HIS A 119 5.20 -3.18 8.91
C HIS A 119 3.88 -3.93 9.18
N THR A 120 3.33 -4.52 8.12
CA THR A 120 2.04 -5.23 8.10
C THR A 120 2.16 -6.55 7.36
N PRO A 121 2.92 -7.52 7.90
CA PRO A 121 3.14 -8.82 7.26
C PRO A 121 1.86 -9.62 7.13
N GLY A 122 1.87 -10.57 6.19
CA GLY A 122 0.76 -11.51 5.99
C GLY A 122 0.46 -11.79 4.52
N HIS A 123 0.51 -10.79 3.65
CA HIS A 123 0.50 -10.99 2.20
C HIS A 123 1.88 -11.43 1.72
N THR A 124 2.92 -10.72 2.16
CA THR A 124 4.33 -11.13 2.14
C THR A 124 4.95 -10.93 3.51
N PRO A 125 6.16 -11.50 3.80
CA PRO A 125 6.79 -11.39 5.12
C PRO A 125 7.17 -9.96 5.50
N GLY A 126 7.43 -9.12 4.53
CA GLY A 126 7.85 -7.73 4.72
C GLY A 126 6.85 -6.70 4.21
N SER A 127 5.62 -7.09 3.86
CA SER A 127 4.58 -6.14 3.47
C SER A 127 4.50 -4.99 4.46
N CYS A 128 4.39 -3.76 3.94
CA CYS A 128 4.25 -2.57 4.75
C CYS A 128 3.24 -1.59 4.15
N CYS A 129 2.69 -0.75 5.01
CA CYS A 129 1.84 0.39 4.63
C CYS A 129 2.62 1.69 4.83
N TYR A 130 2.27 2.73 4.06
CA TYR A 130 2.82 4.07 4.23
C TYR A 130 1.73 5.03 4.72
N SER A 131 1.95 5.61 5.90
CA SER A 131 1.02 6.55 6.54
C SER A 131 1.55 7.98 6.46
N PHE A 132 0.70 8.92 6.07
CA PHE A 132 1.01 10.35 6.03
C PHE A 132 -0.28 11.17 6.08
N ASP A 133 -0.21 12.31 6.74
CA ASP A 133 -1.37 13.16 7.00
C ASP A 133 -2.53 12.32 7.58
N ASN A 134 -3.62 12.13 6.83
CA ASN A 134 -4.72 11.24 7.20
C ASN A 134 -4.96 10.14 6.15
N ASN A 135 -3.87 9.66 5.52
CA ASN A 135 -3.90 8.64 4.46
C ASN A 135 -3.05 7.44 4.83
N LEU A 136 -3.47 6.27 4.37
CA LEU A 136 -2.73 5.01 4.44
C LEU A 136 -2.67 4.38 3.05
N ILE A 137 -1.49 4.39 2.42
CA ILE A 137 -1.23 3.52 1.26
C ILE A 137 -0.98 2.12 1.81
N ALA A 138 -1.93 1.23 1.55
CA ALA A 138 -2.01 -0.08 2.21
C ALA A 138 -1.40 -1.23 1.40
N GLY A 139 -1.02 -0.98 0.13
CA GLY A 139 -0.59 -2.06 -0.77
C GLY A 139 -1.61 -3.20 -0.76
N ASP A 140 -1.10 -4.42 -0.67
CA ASP A 140 -1.91 -5.63 -0.62
C ASP A 140 -2.18 -6.14 0.81
N THR A 141 -1.93 -5.32 1.82
CA THR A 141 -2.36 -5.62 3.19
C THR A 141 -3.88 -5.44 3.33
N LEU A 142 -4.41 -4.31 2.87
CA LEU A 142 -5.83 -3.97 3.03
C LEU A 142 -6.38 -3.39 1.73
N PHE A 143 -7.37 -4.08 1.15
CA PHE A 143 -8.19 -3.59 0.05
C PHE A 143 -9.47 -2.97 0.57
N VAL A 144 -10.12 -2.19 -0.27
CA VAL A 144 -11.47 -1.72 0.05
C VAL A 144 -12.40 -2.93 0.10
N PHE A 145 -12.93 -3.22 1.29
CA PHE A 145 -13.77 -4.37 1.65
C PHE A 145 -13.12 -5.74 1.42
N GLY A 146 -11.78 -5.80 1.47
CA GLY A 146 -11.02 -7.02 1.31
C GLY A 146 -9.66 -6.95 1.98
N CYS A 147 -8.87 -8.01 1.86
CA CYS A 147 -7.44 -8.02 2.18
C CYS A 147 -6.68 -8.90 1.21
N GLY A 148 -5.36 -8.72 1.16
CA GLY A 148 -4.46 -9.52 0.33
C GLY A 148 -4.58 -11.01 0.63
N ARG A 149 -4.32 -11.81 -0.39
CA ARG A 149 -4.24 -13.27 -0.24
C ARG A 149 -3.02 -13.66 0.60
N CYS A 150 -3.13 -14.79 1.29
CA CYS A 150 -2.09 -15.28 2.19
C CYS A 150 -1.61 -16.70 1.82
N ASP A 151 -2.00 -17.20 0.67
CA ASP A 151 -1.72 -18.55 0.15
C ASP A 151 -0.57 -18.58 -0.86
N LEU A 152 0.00 -17.43 -1.23
CA LEU A 152 1.20 -17.33 -2.04
C LEU A 152 2.46 -17.60 -1.20
N HIS A 153 3.59 -17.82 -1.89
CA HIS A 153 4.89 -17.95 -1.23
C HIS A 153 5.16 -16.76 -0.30
N GLY A 154 5.53 -17.04 0.94
CA GLY A 154 5.73 -16.02 1.98
C GLY A 154 4.46 -15.52 2.67
N GLY A 155 3.27 -15.90 2.18
CA GLY A 155 1.99 -15.51 2.79
C GLY A 155 1.73 -16.19 4.14
N ASN A 156 1.12 -15.46 5.07
CA ASN A 156 0.81 -15.92 6.41
C ASN A 156 -0.50 -15.29 6.93
N PRO A 157 -1.60 -16.06 7.00
CA PRO A 157 -2.88 -15.51 7.43
C PRO A 157 -2.94 -15.10 8.92
N GLU A 158 -2.10 -15.68 9.78
CA GLU A 158 -2.01 -15.29 11.19
C GLU A 158 -1.35 -13.91 11.32
N GLU A 159 -0.28 -13.66 10.56
CA GLU A 159 0.35 -12.34 10.49
C GLU A 159 -0.61 -11.30 9.87
N MET A 160 -1.37 -11.66 8.83
CA MET A 160 -2.39 -10.79 8.24
C MET A 160 -3.45 -10.38 9.28
N TYR A 161 -3.96 -11.32 10.05
CA TYR A 161 -4.91 -11.04 11.13
C TYR A 161 -4.36 -10.01 12.11
N ASN A 162 -3.12 -10.22 12.57
CA ASN A 162 -2.47 -9.31 13.51
C ASN A 162 -2.19 -7.93 12.88
N SER A 163 -1.82 -7.89 11.62
CA SER A 163 -1.62 -6.64 10.86
C SER A 163 -2.90 -5.83 10.75
N LEU A 164 -4.02 -6.44 10.39
CA LEU A 164 -5.32 -5.76 10.32
C LEU A 164 -5.78 -5.28 11.70
N LYS A 165 -5.58 -6.07 12.76
CA LYS A 165 -5.84 -5.63 14.14
C LYS A 165 -4.97 -4.44 14.54
N LYS A 166 -3.69 -4.45 14.19
CA LYS A 166 -2.75 -3.34 14.42
C LYS A 166 -3.25 -2.06 13.76
N LEU A 167 -3.63 -2.11 12.49
CA LEU A 167 -4.16 -0.97 11.75
C LEU A 167 -5.45 -0.43 12.42
N LYS A 168 -6.38 -1.33 12.76
CA LYS A 168 -7.64 -0.98 13.44
C LYS A 168 -7.43 -0.28 14.78
N ALA A 169 -6.39 -0.69 15.53
CA ALA A 169 -6.13 -0.17 16.87
C ALA A 169 -5.40 1.18 16.87
N ASN A 170 -4.53 1.41 15.87
CA ASN A 170 -3.56 2.51 15.92
C ASN A 170 -3.89 3.69 14.98
N LEU A 171 -4.79 3.50 14.03
CA LEU A 171 -5.16 4.55 13.08
C LEU A 171 -6.48 5.22 13.46
N ASP A 172 -6.61 6.50 13.09
CA ASP A 172 -7.88 7.21 13.19
C ASP A 172 -8.92 6.59 12.25
N LYS A 173 -10.17 6.51 12.70
CA LYS A 173 -11.28 5.95 11.91
C LYS A 173 -11.55 6.72 10.61
N THR A 174 -11.14 7.99 10.55
CA THR A 174 -11.25 8.83 9.34
C THR A 174 -10.09 8.64 8.38
N THR A 175 -9.06 7.85 8.73
CA THR A 175 -7.93 7.57 7.85
C THR A 175 -8.41 6.99 6.52
N VAL A 176 -8.00 7.61 5.42
CA VAL A 176 -8.32 7.18 4.07
C VAL A 176 -7.46 5.99 3.70
N ILE A 177 -8.09 4.88 3.31
CA ILE A 177 -7.43 3.65 2.86
C ILE A 177 -7.24 3.70 1.35
N LEU A 178 -6.01 3.53 0.92
CA LEU A 178 -5.53 3.59 -0.46
C LEU A 178 -4.88 2.23 -0.80
N PRO A 179 -5.63 1.32 -1.47
CA PRO A 179 -5.20 -0.06 -1.70
C PRO A 179 -4.21 -0.20 -2.86
N GLY A 180 -3.52 -1.35 -2.98
CA GLY A 180 -2.69 -1.69 -4.12
C GLY A 180 -3.47 -2.02 -5.39
N HIS A 181 -4.74 -2.42 -5.27
CA HIS A 181 -5.61 -2.79 -6.39
C HIS A 181 -7.02 -2.22 -6.27
N ASN A 182 -7.63 -1.94 -7.43
CA ASN A 182 -9.02 -1.48 -7.54
C ASN A 182 -9.99 -2.65 -7.73
N TYR A 183 -10.15 -3.49 -6.70
CA TYR A 183 -11.02 -4.67 -6.74
C TYR A 183 -12.44 -4.41 -6.23
N SER A 184 -12.73 -3.19 -5.75
CA SER A 184 -14.00 -2.87 -5.10
C SER A 184 -14.90 -1.97 -5.95
N ILE A 185 -16.15 -1.83 -5.49
CA ILE A 185 -17.13 -0.87 -6.03
C ILE A 185 -16.66 0.60 -5.93
N LYS A 186 -15.62 0.89 -5.14
CA LYS A 186 -15.00 2.22 -5.02
C LYS A 186 -13.48 2.10 -4.82
N ARG A 187 -12.77 3.16 -5.22
CA ARG A 187 -11.30 3.19 -5.23
C ARG A 187 -10.64 3.28 -3.86
N GLN A 188 -11.32 3.90 -2.92
CA GLN A 188 -10.81 4.19 -1.58
C GLN A 188 -11.93 4.13 -0.58
N SER A 189 -11.60 3.93 0.66
CA SER A 189 -12.55 3.93 1.78
C SER A 189 -11.95 4.70 2.97
N THR A 190 -12.65 4.73 4.06
CA THR A 190 -12.10 5.11 5.36
C THR A 190 -11.93 3.89 6.24
N LEU A 191 -11.02 3.95 7.21
CA LEU A 191 -10.89 2.86 8.18
C LEU A 191 -12.21 2.52 8.88
N ASN A 192 -13.07 3.53 9.11
CA ASN A 192 -14.39 3.28 9.69
C ASN A 192 -15.29 2.46 8.76
N GLU A 193 -15.26 2.74 7.45
CA GLU A 193 -16.00 1.94 6.47
C GLU A 193 -15.49 0.50 6.41
N GLU A 194 -14.17 0.32 6.51
CA GLU A 194 -13.56 -1.01 6.57
C GLU A 194 -13.97 -1.77 7.85
N ILE A 195 -13.92 -1.12 9.00
CA ILE A 195 -14.36 -1.73 10.28
C ILE A 195 -15.81 -2.19 10.23
N VAL A 196 -16.64 -1.48 9.48
CA VAL A 196 -18.08 -1.76 9.39
C VAL A 196 -18.39 -2.76 8.28
N GLY A 197 -17.77 -2.62 7.10
CA GLY A 197 -18.17 -3.32 5.87
C GLY A 197 -17.20 -4.41 5.41
N ASN A 198 -15.94 -4.40 5.86
CA ASN A 198 -14.98 -5.40 5.43
C ASN A 198 -15.14 -6.70 6.23
N PRO A 199 -15.38 -7.86 5.58
CA PRO A 199 -15.58 -9.13 6.27
C PRO A 199 -14.40 -9.51 7.17
N PHE A 200 -13.17 -9.14 6.79
CA PHE A 200 -11.96 -9.47 7.55
C PHE A 200 -11.84 -8.74 8.90
N PHE A 201 -12.57 -7.65 9.10
CA PHE A 201 -12.65 -6.97 10.40
C PHE A 201 -13.74 -7.52 11.33
N SER A 202 -14.57 -8.47 10.86
CA SER A 202 -15.65 -9.07 11.66
C SER A 202 -15.21 -10.19 12.61
N PHE A 203 -14.01 -10.76 12.38
CA PHE A 203 -13.51 -11.89 13.15
C PHE A 203 -12.91 -11.46 14.49
N ASN A 204 -13.38 -12.07 15.57
CA ASN A 204 -12.90 -11.82 16.93
C ASN A 204 -11.79 -12.78 17.36
N ASN A 205 -11.54 -13.86 16.62
CA ASN A 205 -10.50 -14.83 16.91
C ASN A 205 -9.73 -15.24 15.64
N LEU A 206 -8.50 -15.65 15.86
CA LEU A 206 -7.55 -16.01 14.81
C LEU A 206 -8.01 -17.21 13.97
N ARG A 207 -8.55 -18.26 14.62
CA ARG A 207 -8.92 -19.50 13.93
C ARG A 207 -9.96 -19.28 12.85
N ASP A 208 -11.00 -18.49 13.15
CA ASP A 208 -12.10 -18.22 12.21
C ASP A 208 -11.63 -17.31 11.07
N PHE A 209 -10.77 -16.32 11.37
CA PHE A 209 -10.14 -15.49 10.35
C PHE A 209 -9.31 -16.33 9.38
N VAL A 210 -8.42 -17.20 9.90
CA VAL A 210 -7.57 -18.07 9.08
C VAL A 210 -8.42 -18.99 8.21
N LYS A 211 -9.46 -19.63 8.81
CA LYS A 211 -10.38 -20.48 8.05
C LYS A 211 -11.05 -19.70 6.92
N TYR A 212 -11.57 -18.51 7.21
CA TYR A 212 -12.24 -17.67 6.22
C TYR A 212 -11.27 -17.24 5.12
N ARG A 213 -10.07 -16.68 5.45
CA ARG A 213 -9.09 -16.23 4.46
C ARG A 213 -8.63 -17.35 3.54
N MET A 214 -8.34 -18.55 4.10
CA MET A 214 -7.67 -19.63 3.37
C MET A 214 -8.63 -20.56 2.62
N TYR A 215 -9.87 -20.68 3.08
CA TYR A 215 -10.77 -21.72 2.56
C TYR A 215 -12.14 -21.23 2.10
N ASP A 216 -12.66 -20.16 2.69
CA ASP A 216 -14.04 -19.77 2.48
C ASP A 216 -14.19 -18.52 1.61
N HIS A 217 -13.34 -17.49 1.79
CA HIS A 217 -13.47 -16.19 1.13
C HIS A 217 -13.59 -16.29 -0.39
N ASP A 218 -12.69 -17.01 -1.05
CA ASP A 218 -12.67 -17.11 -2.52
C ASP A 218 -13.87 -17.86 -3.11
N LYS A 219 -14.66 -18.56 -2.27
CA LYS A 219 -15.88 -19.24 -2.67
C LYS A 219 -17.12 -18.38 -2.55
N VAL A 220 -17.07 -17.37 -1.67
CA VAL A 220 -18.25 -16.56 -1.29
C VAL A 220 -18.10 -15.09 -1.62
N ARG A 221 -16.91 -14.64 -2.02
CA ARG A 221 -16.66 -13.23 -2.34
C ARG A 221 -17.46 -12.80 -3.57
N GLU A 222 -18.01 -11.62 -3.50
CA GLU A 222 -18.57 -10.93 -4.66
C GLU A 222 -17.46 -10.13 -5.38
N GLU A 223 -17.55 -10.03 -6.68
CA GLU A 223 -16.69 -9.16 -7.50
C GLU A 223 -17.56 -8.18 -8.29
N PRO A 224 -17.30 -6.87 -8.18
CA PRO A 224 -16.30 -6.20 -7.33
C PRO A 224 -16.61 -6.32 -5.84
N TYR A 225 -15.59 -6.22 -4.97
CA TYR A 225 -15.77 -6.25 -3.53
C TYR A 225 -16.75 -5.17 -3.07
N SER A 226 -17.67 -5.54 -2.20
CA SER A 226 -18.67 -4.67 -1.62
C SER A 226 -18.75 -4.85 -0.09
N PRO A 227 -19.30 -3.87 0.65
CA PRO A 227 -19.42 -4.03 2.08
C PRO A 227 -20.40 -5.16 2.42
N ILE A 228 -20.01 -5.98 3.41
CA ILE A 228 -20.97 -6.97 3.95
C ILE A 228 -22.16 -6.25 4.58
N SER A 229 -23.36 -6.72 4.27
CA SER A 229 -24.55 -6.30 4.98
C SER A 229 -24.44 -6.81 6.43
N LYS A 230 -24.49 -5.92 7.41
CA LYS A 230 -24.67 -6.37 8.78
C LYS A 230 -26.09 -6.94 8.90
N PHE A 231 -26.18 -8.24 9.13
CA PHE A 231 -27.43 -8.89 9.52
C PHE A 231 -27.82 -8.47 10.93
#